data_5b0e995c5c5289ab595e58b85692a715
#
_entry.id   5b0e995c5c5289ab595e58b85692a715
#
_cell.length_a   1.000
_cell.length_b   1.000
_cell.length_c   1.000
_cell.angle_alpha   90.00
_cell.angle_beta   90.00
_cell.angle_gamma   90.00
#
_symmetry.space_group_name_H-M   'P 1'
#
loop_
_entity.id
_entity.type
_entity.pdbx_description
1 polymer ?
#
loop_
_entity_poly.entity_id
_entity_poly.type
_entity_poly.pdbx_seq_one_letter_code
_entity_poly.pdbx_strand_id
1 'polypeptide(L)'
;MLGKDIRLSRIFKSGKSVLVPMDHGVTMGMIKGLENMNKTFEETLFHGVDSVVLHRGLIKNYYKQLIRANVGTIMHLSASTDMGNLAEYKVLTGSVYDAVLYGCDGVSIHVNIGSKYESEMIRDFSKISSECDKYGMPLLVMLYPRGEGVDSSDINNIKHVARIGLELGADMIKIPYISNENIFRELINNTPIPVLVAGGDKQDEEHVLNMVKSAMTCGAKGVSIGRNIFQSDNKKILIQKINRLVHLSE
;
A
#
# COMPACT_ATOMS: atom_id res chain seq x y z
N MET A 1 -2.66 20.47 -5.28
CA MET A 1 -2.72 21.28 -4.02
C MET A 1 -1.36 21.18 -3.35
N LEU A 2 -0.64 22.29 -3.16
CA LEU A 2 0.78 22.32 -2.74
C LEU A 2 1.13 21.40 -1.55
N GLY A 3 0.28 21.36 -0.52
CA GLY A 3 0.53 20.48 0.64
C GLY A 3 0.46 18.99 0.31
N LYS A 4 -0.43 18.59 -0.61
CA LYS A 4 -0.55 17.22 -1.09
C LYS A 4 0.68 16.82 -1.92
N ASP A 5 1.17 17.73 -2.79
CA ASP A 5 2.34 17.49 -3.65
C ASP A 5 3.62 17.32 -2.82
N ILE A 6 3.81 18.15 -1.78
CA ILE A 6 4.94 18.04 -0.85
C ILE A 6 4.91 16.67 -0.12
N ARG A 7 3.75 16.22 0.35
CA ARG A 7 3.63 14.91 1.01
C ARG A 7 3.86 13.76 0.03
N LEU A 8 3.30 13.85 -1.19
CA LEU A 8 3.53 12.84 -2.23
C LEU A 8 5.02 12.71 -2.57
N SER A 9 5.79 13.81 -2.61
CA SER A 9 7.23 13.76 -2.89
C SER A 9 8.04 13.03 -1.80
N ARG A 10 7.50 12.87 -0.59
CA ARG A 10 8.10 12.08 0.49
C ARG A 10 7.76 10.59 0.37
N ILE A 11 6.60 10.27 -0.20
CA ILE A 11 6.15 8.89 -0.47
C ILE A 11 6.82 8.36 -1.74
N PHE A 12 6.91 9.19 -2.78
CA PHE A 12 7.50 8.83 -4.09
C PHE A 12 8.85 9.56 -4.27
N LYS A 13 9.94 8.83 -4.11
CA LYS A 13 11.28 9.36 -4.41
C LYS A 13 11.51 9.31 -5.92
N SER A 14 11.85 10.45 -6.52
CA SER A 14 11.99 10.56 -7.98
C SER A 14 10.78 10.02 -8.77
N GLY A 15 9.58 10.20 -8.22
CA GLY A 15 8.33 9.76 -8.86
C GLY A 15 8.02 8.26 -8.76
N LYS A 16 8.81 7.48 -8.02
CA LYS A 16 8.63 6.03 -7.80
C LYS A 16 8.71 5.68 -6.31
N SER A 17 8.15 4.54 -5.89
CA SER A 17 8.12 4.15 -4.48
C SER A 17 8.31 2.66 -4.23
N VAL A 18 9.24 2.33 -3.34
CA VAL A 18 9.29 1.04 -2.64
C VAL A 18 8.54 1.22 -1.33
N LEU A 19 7.27 0.87 -1.31
CA LEU A 19 6.39 0.97 -0.15
C LEU A 19 6.32 -0.36 0.58
N VAL A 20 6.58 -0.35 1.89
CA VAL A 20 6.51 -1.55 2.73
C VAL A 20 5.35 -1.43 3.73
N PRO A 21 4.21 -2.07 3.47
CA PRO A 21 3.12 -2.12 4.44
C PRO A 21 3.45 -3.07 5.58
N MET A 22 3.28 -2.60 6.82
CA MET A 22 3.43 -3.35 8.07
C MET A 22 2.17 -3.20 8.96
N ASP A 23 1.02 -3.04 8.33
CA ASP A 23 -0.31 -2.90 8.93
C ASP A 23 -0.96 -4.24 9.27
N HIS A 24 -0.34 -5.36 8.91
CA HIS A 24 -0.88 -6.72 9.03
C HIS A 24 -1.16 -7.16 10.47
N GLY A 25 -0.47 -6.58 11.45
CA GLY A 25 -0.56 -7.01 12.86
C GLY A 25 -1.95 -6.89 13.46
N VAL A 26 -2.77 -5.92 13.05
CA VAL A 26 -4.16 -5.81 13.52
C VAL A 26 -5.01 -6.97 12.99
N THR A 27 -4.79 -7.38 11.76
CA THR A 27 -5.54 -8.48 11.14
C THR A 27 -5.06 -9.84 11.63
N MET A 28 -3.76 -10.08 11.63
CA MET A 28 -3.15 -11.42 11.75
C MET A 28 -2.35 -11.62 13.05
N GLY A 29 -2.27 -10.62 13.92
CA GLY A 29 -1.49 -10.68 15.16
C GLY A 29 0.03 -10.56 14.95
N MET A 30 0.80 -11.19 15.84
CA MET A 30 2.27 -11.15 15.84
C MET A 30 2.84 -12.18 14.86
N ILE A 31 2.65 -11.97 13.57
CA ILE A 31 3.14 -12.87 12.51
C ILE A 31 4.65 -12.75 12.31
N LYS A 32 5.27 -13.78 11.70
CA LYS A 32 6.71 -13.80 11.38
C LYS A 32 7.15 -12.49 10.71
N GLY A 33 8.16 -11.86 11.30
CA GLY A 33 8.74 -10.60 10.85
C GLY A 33 8.07 -9.34 11.38
N LEU A 34 6.97 -9.43 12.11
CA LEU A 34 6.33 -8.32 12.83
C LEU A 34 6.22 -8.56 14.34
N GLU A 35 6.84 -9.61 14.89
CA GLU A 35 6.86 -9.88 16.33
C GLU A 35 7.69 -8.84 17.09
N ASN A 36 8.78 -8.38 16.50
CA ASN A 36 9.68 -7.38 17.07
C ASN A 36 9.88 -6.22 16.10
N MET A 37 9.05 -5.18 16.25
CA MET A 37 9.06 -4.02 15.36
C MET A 37 10.38 -3.25 15.38
N ASN A 38 11.11 -3.18 16.52
CA ASN A 38 12.43 -2.55 16.56
C ASN A 38 13.39 -3.25 15.59
N LYS A 39 13.49 -4.58 15.68
CA LYS A 39 14.33 -5.38 14.80
C LYS A 39 13.89 -5.24 13.34
N THR A 40 12.58 -5.33 13.09
CA THR A 40 12.05 -5.23 11.72
C THR A 40 12.37 -3.88 11.10
N PHE A 41 12.23 -2.78 11.84
CA PHE A 41 12.58 -1.45 11.35
C PHE A 41 14.08 -1.29 11.06
N GLU A 42 14.95 -1.77 11.94
CA GLU A 42 16.41 -1.74 11.68
C GLU A 42 16.80 -2.58 10.45
N GLU A 43 16.12 -3.70 10.20
CA GLU A 43 16.39 -4.57 9.05
C GLU A 43 15.73 -4.10 7.74
N THR A 44 14.79 -3.13 7.79
CA THR A 44 14.03 -2.70 6.60
C THR A 44 14.23 -1.23 6.25
N LEU A 45 13.97 -0.30 7.20
CA LEU A 45 13.80 1.12 6.87
C LEU A 45 15.04 1.79 6.28
N PHE A 46 16.25 1.31 6.62
CA PHE A 46 17.51 1.95 6.23
C PHE A 46 18.14 1.35 4.97
N HIS A 47 17.40 0.56 4.20
CA HIS A 47 17.97 -0.23 3.10
C HIS A 47 17.35 0.05 1.73
N GLY A 48 16.68 1.20 1.58
CA GLY A 48 16.09 1.59 0.30
C GLY A 48 14.55 1.51 0.27
N VAL A 49 13.91 1.52 1.45
CA VAL A 49 12.46 1.73 1.56
C VAL A 49 12.17 3.23 1.43
N ASP A 50 11.21 3.59 0.57
CA ASP A 50 10.79 4.99 0.39
C ASP A 50 9.67 5.37 1.34
N SER A 51 8.73 4.45 1.56
CA SER A 51 7.58 4.71 2.42
C SER A 51 7.05 3.45 3.11
N VAL A 52 6.32 3.66 4.21
CA VAL A 52 5.71 2.58 4.99
C VAL A 52 4.24 2.85 5.28
N VAL A 53 3.46 1.77 5.42
CA VAL A 53 2.08 1.84 5.91
C VAL A 53 2.03 1.20 7.30
N LEU A 54 1.53 1.96 8.27
CA LEU A 54 1.47 1.57 9.68
C LEU A 54 0.16 2.00 10.30
N HIS A 55 -0.33 1.26 11.27
CA HIS A 55 -1.40 1.74 12.16
C HIS A 55 -0.88 2.77 13.17
N ARG A 56 -1.77 3.65 13.63
CA ARG A 56 -1.51 4.76 14.56
C ARG A 56 -0.65 4.37 15.75
N GLY A 57 -0.90 3.21 16.38
CA GLY A 57 -0.16 2.73 17.54
C GLY A 57 1.33 2.53 17.25
N LEU A 58 1.68 1.97 16.09
CA LEU A 58 3.08 1.81 15.68
C LEU A 58 3.73 3.16 15.37
N ILE A 59 3.05 4.06 14.68
CA ILE A 59 3.57 5.40 14.41
C ILE A 59 3.89 6.11 15.73
N LYS A 60 2.96 6.10 16.69
CA LYS A 60 3.13 6.71 18.02
C LYS A 60 4.33 6.16 18.78
N ASN A 61 4.55 4.85 18.74
CA ASN A 61 5.61 4.22 19.52
C ASN A 61 6.98 4.23 18.84
N TYR A 62 7.03 4.37 17.50
CA TYR A 62 8.27 4.23 16.72
C TYR A 62 8.62 5.47 15.88
N TYR A 63 8.03 6.64 16.17
CA TYR A 63 8.25 7.86 15.39
C TYR A 63 9.73 8.27 15.27
N LYS A 64 10.55 8.00 16.30
CA LYS A 64 11.98 8.32 16.27
C LYS A 64 12.74 7.55 15.19
N GLN A 65 12.39 6.25 15.01
CA GLN A 65 12.97 5.42 13.95
C GLN A 65 12.50 5.89 12.56
N LEU A 66 11.21 6.25 12.42
CA LEU A 66 10.65 6.77 11.17
C LEU A 66 11.33 8.07 10.75
N ILE A 67 11.50 9.02 11.68
CA ILE A 67 12.24 10.28 11.44
C ILE A 67 13.68 9.99 11.02
N ARG A 68 14.40 9.13 11.79
CA ARG A 68 15.80 8.78 11.49
C ARG A 68 15.96 8.14 10.11
N ALA A 69 15.01 7.29 9.70
CA ALA A 69 15.03 6.65 8.41
C ALA A 69 14.64 7.58 7.25
N ASN A 70 14.01 8.71 7.53
CA ASN A 70 13.51 9.66 6.54
C ASN A 70 12.62 9.00 5.47
N VAL A 71 11.73 8.10 5.91
CA VAL A 71 10.76 7.39 5.06
C VAL A 71 9.41 8.09 5.09
N GLY A 72 8.69 8.10 3.97
CA GLY A 72 7.31 8.57 3.92
C GLY A 72 6.41 7.70 4.82
N THR A 73 5.65 8.32 5.68
CA THR A 73 4.80 7.60 6.65
C THR A 73 3.34 7.73 6.29
N ILE A 74 2.70 6.58 6.00
CA ILE A 74 1.28 6.49 5.65
C ILE A 74 0.54 5.82 6.82
N MET A 75 -0.45 6.52 7.40
CA MET A 75 -1.30 5.95 8.44
C MET A 75 -2.41 5.12 7.83
N HIS A 76 -2.48 3.83 8.20
CA HIS A 76 -3.59 2.96 7.79
C HIS A 76 -4.82 3.20 8.67
N LEU A 77 -5.95 3.54 8.02
CA LEU A 77 -7.18 3.92 8.69
C LEU A 77 -8.24 2.82 8.73
N SER A 78 -8.04 1.71 8.03
CA SER A 78 -9.00 0.59 7.99
C SER A 78 -8.48 -0.62 8.78
N ALA A 79 -9.37 -1.36 9.40
CA ALA A 79 -8.99 -2.60 10.10
C ALA A 79 -10.11 -3.65 10.06
N SER A 80 -9.69 -4.90 10.16
CA SER A 80 -10.47 -6.07 10.56
C SER A 80 -9.53 -7.09 11.19
N THR A 81 -10.06 -8.10 11.86
CA THR A 81 -9.25 -9.18 12.43
C THR A 81 -9.69 -10.54 11.86
N ASP A 82 -8.73 -11.46 11.73
CA ASP A 82 -9.03 -12.84 11.35
C ASP A 82 -9.69 -13.65 12.48
N MET A 83 -9.76 -13.08 13.69
CA MET A 83 -10.48 -13.67 14.83
C MET A 83 -11.99 -13.53 14.71
N GLY A 84 -12.45 -12.53 13.95
CA GLY A 84 -13.87 -12.28 13.71
C GLY A 84 -14.38 -12.93 12.42
N ASN A 85 -15.70 -13.11 12.31
CA ASN A 85 -16.33 -13.69 11.13
C ASN A 85 -16.44 -12.70 9.95
N LEU A 86 -15.93 -11.49 10.09
CA LEU A 86 -16.10 -10.37 9.14
C LEU A 86 -14.76 -9.85 8.63
N ALA A 87 -13.79 -10.73 8.37
CA ALA A 87 -12.44 -10.37 7.92
C ALA A 87 -12.44 -9.53 6.62
N GLU A 88 -13.46 -9.68 5.78
CA GLU A 88 -13.62 -8.90 4.55
C GLU A 88 -14.15 -7.48 4.76
N TYR A 89 -14.81 -7.22 5.89
CA TYR A 89 -15.32 -5.90 6.24
C TYR A 89 -14.24 -5.08 6.95
N LYS A 90 -13.76 -4.05 6.28
CA LYS A 90 -12.71 -3.15 6.79
C LYS A 90 -13.38 -1.89 7.35
N VAL A 91 -13.43 -1.79 8.68
CA VAL A 91 -13.99 -0.62 9.38
C VAL A 91 -12.93 0.47 9.55
N LEU A 92 -13.35 1.74 9.57
CA LEU A 92 -12.44 2.84 9.88
C LEU A 92 -12.08 2.84 11.37
N THR A 93 -10.79 2.96 11.66
CA THR A 93 -10.20 2.97 13.02
C THR A 93 -9.41 4.25 13.32
N GLY A 94 -9.47 5.21 12.41
CA GLY A 94 -8.81 6.51 12.52
C GLY A 94 -9.40 7.51 11.52
N SER A 95 -8.94 8.74 11.59
CA SER A 95 -9.34 9.84 10.72
C SER A 95 -8.14 10.47 10.01
N VAL A 96 -8.40 11.24 8.96
CA VAL A 96 -7.35 12.05 8.30
C VAL A 96 -6.78 13.08 9.26
N TYR A 97 -7.60 13.62 10.18
CA TYR A 97 -7.14 14.52 11.22
C TYR A 97 -6.12 13.87 12.16
N ASP A 98 -6.33 12.60 12.57
CA ASP A 98 -5.32 11.87 13.34
C ASP A 98 -3.98 11.84 12.59
N ALA A 99 -3.99 11.53 11.29
CA ALA A 99 -2.77 11.47 10.49
C ALA A 99 -2.05 12.82 10.42
N VAL A 100 -2.79 13.93 10.34
CA VAL A 100 -2.22 15.30 10.41
C VAL A 100 -1.54 15.52 11.75
N LEU A 101 -2.18 15.18 12.87
CA LEU A 101 -1.61 15.33 14.21
C LEU A 101 -0.33 14.51 14.43
N TYR A 102 -0.24 13.33 13.80
CA TYR A 102 0.95 12.46 13.87
C TYR A 102 2.01 12.79 12.82
N GLY A 103 1.83 13.87 12.03
CA GLY A 103 2.80 14.31 11.02
C GLY A 103 2.99 13.32 9.88
N CYS A 104 1.95 12.54 9.55
CA CYS A 104 2.01 11.58 8.45
C CYS A 104 2.03 12.27 7.08
N ASP A 105 2.64 11.61 6.10
CA ASP A 105 2.73 12.06 4.72
C ASP A 105 1.54 11.55 3.86
N GLY A 106 0.77 10.61 4.37
CA GLY A 106 -0.43 10.08 3.70
C GLY A 106 -1.29 9.26 4.64
N VAL A 107 -2.47 8.91 4.15
CA VAL A 107 -3.34 7.91 4.77
C VAL A 107 -3.64 6.79 3.80
N SER A 108 -4.01 5.62 4.32
CA SER A 108 -4.49 4.53 3.48
C SER A 108 -5.75 3.90 4.04
N ILE A 109 -6.57 3.39 3.13
CA ILE A 109 -7.73 2.57 3.43
C ILE A 109 -7.70 1.30 2.57
N HIS A 110 -8.41 0.27 3.00
CA HIS A 110 -8.58 -0.97 2.29
C HIS A 110 -10.05 -1.15 1.92
N VAL A 111 -10.33 -1.42 0.65
CA VAL A 111 -11.68 -1.61 0.12
C VAL A 111 -11.75 -2.93 -0.65
N ASN A 112 -12.62 -3.82 -0.22
CA ASN A 112 -12.92 -5.09 -0.92
C ASN A 112 -14.16 -4.90 -1.78
N ILE A 113 -13.99 -4.88 -3.09
CA ILE A 113 -15.07 -4.75 -4.07
C ILE A 113 -15.62 -6.15 -4.40
N GLY A 114 -16.95 -6.28 -4.37
CA GLY A 114 -17.64 -7.55 -4.50
C GLY A 114 -17.99 -8.21 -3.16
N SER A 115 -17.52 -7.65 -2.03
CA SER A 115 -17.94 -8.06 -0.69
C SER A 115 -19.37 -7.63 -0.41
N LYS A 116 -20.12 -8.39 0.40
CA LYS A 116 -21.45 -7.98 0.88
C LYS A 116 -21.44 -6.68 1.70
N TYR A 117 -20.27 -6.20 2.11
CA TYR A 117 -20.04 -4.93 2.82
C TYR A 117 -19.45 -3.84 1.93
N GLU A 118 -19.48 -4.02 0.62
CA GLU A 118 -18.92 -3.08 -0.35
C GLU A 118 -19.48 -1.67 -0.19
N SER A 119 -20.81 -1.55 -0.01
CA SER A 119 -21.49 -0.26 0.09
C SER A 119 -20.99 0.59 1.25
N GLU A 120 -20.69 -0.04 2.40
CA GLU A 120 -20.13 0.62 3.57
C GLU A 120 -18.71 1.08 3.33
N MET A 121 -17.88 0.22 2.72
CA MET A 121 -16.50 0.54 2.42
C MET A 121 -16.36 1.62 1.34
N ILE A 122 -17.24 1.64 0.34
CA ILE A 122 -17.32 2.72 -0.67
C ILE A 122 -17.73 4.04 -0.01
N ARG A 123 -18.71 4.03 0.89
CA ARG A 123 -19.12 5.23 1.66
C ARG A 123 -17.96 5.77 2.50
N ASP A 124 -17.24 4.88 3.19
CA ASP A 124 -16.05 5.23 3.98
C ASP A 124 -14.94 5.79 3.08
N PHE A 125 -14.73 5.21 1.89
CA PHE A 125 -13.77 5.73 0.91
C PHE A 125 -14.14 7.17 0.51
N SER A 126 -15.38 7.42 0.10
CA SER A 126 -15.84 8.75 -0.29
C SER A 126 -15.63 9.78 0.83
N LYS A 127 -15.94 9.41 2.08
CA LYS A 127 -15.71 10.25 3.25
C LYS A 127 -14.24 10.60 3.44
N ILE A 128 -13.37 9.59 3.43
CA ILE A 128 -11.92 9.79 3.61
C ILE A 128 -11.31 10.58 2.46
N SER A 129 -11.74 10.35 1.21
CA SER A 129 -11.30 11.12 0.03
C SER A 129 -11.60 12.62 0.21
N SER A 130 -12.82 12.96 0.63
CA SER A 130 -13.22 14.36 0.89
C SER A 130 -12.44 15.00 2.05
N GLU A 131 -12.14 14.23 3.11
CA GLU A 131 -11.30 14.71 4.20
C GLU A 131 -9.85 14.92 3.75
N CYS A 132 -9.31 14.02 2.90
CA CYS A 132 -7.97 14.14 2.33
C CYS A 132 -7.80 15.40 1.51
N ASP A 133 -8.79 15.76 0.70
CA ASP A 133 -8.77 17.01 -0.06
C ASP A 133 -8.80 18.23 0.87
N LYS A 134 -9.62 18.20 1.91
CA LYS A 134 -9.70 19.28 2.90
C LYS A 134 -8.37 19.55 3.60
N TYR A 135 -7.62 18.51 3.94
CA TYR A 135 -6.35 18.62 4.67
C TYR A 135 -5.10 18.58 3.77
N GLY A 136 -5.26 18.46 2.45
CA GLY A 136 -4.14 18.27 1.53
C GLY A 136 -3.33 17.01 1.87
N MET A 137 -4.02 15.93 2.26
CA MET A 137 -3.43 14.64 2.64
C MET A 137 -3.54 13.66 1.46
N PRO A 138 -2.43 13.03 1.02
CA PRO A 138 -2.48 11.97 0.02
C PRO A 138 -3.24 10.75 0.51
N LEU A 139 -4.09 10.19 -0.35
CA LEU A 139 -4.88 8.99 -0.10
C LEU A 139 -4.39 7.81 -0.95
N LEU A 140 -3.86 6.78 -0.28
CA LEU A 140 -3.62 5.46 -0.86
C LEU A 140 -4.86 4.57 -0.64
N VAL A 141 -5.47 4.08 -1.71
CA VAL A 141 -6.54 3.09 -1.60
C VAL A 141 -6.03 1.72 -2.01
N MET A 142 -6.10 0.77 -1.09
CA MET A 142 -5.79 -0.64 -1.35
C MET A 142 -7.07 -1.32 -1.84
N LEU A 143 -7.15 -1.61 -3.12
CA LEU A 143 -8.35 -2.12 -3.79
C LEU A 143 -8.17 -3.57 -4.20
N TYR A 144 -9.10 -4.41 -3.77
CA TYR A 144 -9.08 -5.83 -4.10
C TYR A 144 -10.46 -6.29 -4.56
N PRO A 145 -10.55 -6.98 -5.72
CA PRO A 145 -11.72 -7.78 -6.03
C PRO A 145 -11.80 -8.91 -5.01
N ARG A 146 -12.78 -8.88 -4.13
CA ARG A 146 -12.91 -9.88 -3.06
C ARG A 146 -14.34 -9.94 -2.53
N GLY A 147 -14.93 -11.12 -2.57
CA GLY A 147 -16.29 -11.41 -2.12
C GLY A 147 -16.69 -12.80 -2.53
N GLU A 148 -17.90 -13.22 -2.14
CA GLU A 148 -18.44 -14.52 -2.53
C GLU A 148 -18.64 -14.56 -4.06
N GLY A 149 -18.04 -15.55 -4.72
CA GLY A 149 -18.11 -15.71 -6.19
C GLY A 149 -17.24 -14.73 -6.99
N VAL A 150 -16.43 -13.89 -6.34
CA VAL A 150 -15.53 -12.94 -7.02
C VAL A 150 -14.15 -13.56 -7.22
N ASP A 151 -13.73 -13.71 -8.46
CA ASP A 151 -12.35 -14.11 -8.78
C ASP A 151 -11.42 -12.90 -8.63
N SER A 152 -10.54 -12.96 -7.62
CA SER A 152 -9.57 -11.91 -7.33
C SER A 152 -8.44 -11.81 -8.37
N SER A 153 -8.28 -12.80 -9.23
CA SER A 153 -7.29 -12.85 -10.31
C SER A 153 -7.87 -12.46 -11.68
N ASP A 154 -9.20 -12.34 -11.80
CA ASP A 154 -9.83 -11.91 -13.04
C ASP A 154 -9.38 -10.48 -13.42
N ILE A 155 -8.88 -10.37 -14.63
CA ILE A 155 -8.32 -9.14 -15.18
C ILE A 155 -9.36 -8.02 -15.24
N ASN A 156 -10.60 -8.33 -15.58
CA ASN A 156 -11.67 -7.33 -15.68
C ASN A 156 -12.04 -6.82 -14.29
N ASN A 157 -12.04 -7.69 -13.28
CA ASN A 157 -12.24 -7.29 -11.89
C ASN A 157 -11.11 -6.36 -11.41
N ILE A 158 -9.86 -6.66 -11.76
CA ILE A 158 -8.71 -5.79 -11.41
C ILE A 158 -8.80 -4.44 -12.14
N LYS A 159 -9.15 -4.42 -13.43
CA LYS A 159 -9.40 -3.18 -14.18
C LYS A 159 -10.53 -2.36 -13.56
N HIS A 160 -11.60 -3.03 -13.12
CA HIS A 160 -12.75 -2.36 -12.50
C HIS A 160 -12.37 -1.70 -11.17
N VAL A 161 -11.68 -2.40 -10.28
CA VAL A 161 -11.27 -1.79 -8.99
C VAL A 161 -10.29 -0.64 -9.18
N ALA A 162 -9.40 -0.69 -10.18
CA ALA A 162 -8.54 0.43 -10.52
C ALA A 162 -9.34 1.67 -10.96
N ARG A 163 -10.39 1.45 -11.75
CA ARG A 163 -11.30 2.52 -12.19
C ARG A 163 -12.09 3.13 -11.03
N ILE A 164 -12.60 2.31 -10.11
CA ILE A 164 -13.26 2.77 -8.89
C ILE A 164 -12.31 3.67 -8.08
N GLY A 165 -11.06 3.27 -7.90
CA GLY A 165 -10.06 4.06 -7.19
C GLY A 165 -9.86 5.45 -7.80
N LEU A 166 -9.75 5.52 -9.12
CA LEU A 166 -9.63 6.78 -9.85
C LEU A 166 -10.87 7.67 -9.69
N GLU A 167 -12.05 7.12 -9.93
CA GLU A 167 -13.28 7.93 -9.95
C GLU A 167 -13.75 8.39 -8.57
N LEU A 168 -13.42 7.65 -7.51
CA LEU A 168 -13.73 8.05 -6.14
C LEU A 168 -12.63 8.89 -5.47
N GLY A 169 -11.61 9.30 -6.23
CA GLY A 169 -10.64 10.32 -5.80
C GLY A 169 -9.47 9.80 -4.98
N ALA A 170 -8.98 8.59 -5.24
CA ALA A 170 -7.68 8.17 -4.75
C ALA A 170 -6.56 9.00 -5.38
N ASP A 171 -5.53 9.37 -4.61
CA ASP A 171 -4.32 10.00 -5.14
C ASP A 171 -3.31 8.96 -5.64
N MET A 172 -3.39 7.74 -5.13
CA MET A 172 -2.64 6.56 -5.56
C MET A 172 -3.42 5.30 -5.20
N ILE A 173 -3.24 4.25 -5.97
CA ILE A 173 -3.91 2.96 -5.72
C ILE A 173 -2.90 1.83 -5.58
N LYS A 174 -3.27 0.84 -4.76
CA LYS A 174 -2.60 -0.45 -4.69
C LYS A 174 -3.57 -1.52 -5.18
N ILE A 175 -3.15 -2.26 -6.19
CA ILE A 175 -3.94 -3.32 -6.82
C ILE A 175 -3.14 -4.62 -6.95
N PRO A 176 -3.79 -5.79 -7.15
CA PRO A 176 -3.10 -7.02 -7.53
C PRO A 176 -2.30 -6.86 -8.83
N TYR A 177 -1.21 -7.62 -8.94
CA TYR A 177 -0.43 -7.68 -10.18
C TYR A 177 -1.16 -8.50 -11.24
N ILE A 178 -1.12 -8.03 -12.49
CA ILE A 178 -1.59 -8.77 -13.68
C ILE A 178 -0.36 -9.29 -14.43
N SER A 179 -0.21 -10.62 -14.54
CA SER A 179 0.94 -11.24 -15.19
C SER A 179 1.01 -11.03 -16.71
N ASN A 180 -0.11 -10.71 -17.35
CA ASN A 180 -0.12 -10.33 -18.77
C ASN A 180 0.34 -8.87 -18.92
N GLU A 181 1.60 -8.68 -19.33
CA GLU A 181 2.21 -7.36 -19.44
C GLU A 181 1.48 -6.41 -20.39
N ASN A 182 0.94 -6.88 -21.50
CA ASN A 182 0.23 -6.03 -22.45
C ASN A 182 -1.04 -5.45 -21.81
N ILE A 183 -1.78 -6.28 -21.12
CA ILE A 183 -3.01 -5.88 -20.42
C ILE A 183 -2.67 -4.97 -19.22
N PHE A 184 -1.60 -5.31 -18.48
CA PHE A 184 -1.19 -4.50 -17.36
C PHE A 184 -0.69 -3.10 -17.81
N ARG A 185 0.06 -3.02 -18.90
CA ARG A 185 0.47 -1.76 -19.53
C ARG A 185 -0.73 -0.92 -19.98
N GLU A 186 -1.73 -1.55 -20.59
CA GLU A 186 -2.99 -0.88 -20.95
C GLU A 186 -3.69 -0.29 -19.73
N LEU A 187 -3.79 -1.05 -18.64
CA LEU A 187 -4.38 -0.58 -17.38
C LEU A 187 -3.61 0.63 -16.84
N ILE A 188 -2.28 0.56 -16.77
CA ILE A 188 -1.43 1.65 -16.29
C ILE A 188 -1.60 2.90 -17.15
N ASN A 189 -1.58 2.77 -18.47
CA ASN A 189 -1.72 3.92 -19.39
C ASN A 189 -3.10 4.60 -19.28
N ASN A 190 -4.13 3.85 -18.89
CA ASN A 190 -5.49 4.37 -18.69
C ASN A 190 -5.77 4.80 -17.24
N THR A 191 -4.77 4.75 -16.34
CA THR A 191 -4.89 5.13 -14.94
C THR A 191 -3.94 6.30 -14.64
N PRO A 192 -4.42 7.56 -14.71
CA PRO A 192 -3.56 8.75 -14.60
C PRO A 192 -3.00 9.01 -13.18
N ILE A 193 -3.42 8.24 -12.19
CA ILE A 193 -2.88 8.27 -10.82
C ILE A 193 -1.83 7.18 -10.62
N PRO A 194 -0.86 7.36 -9.70
CA PRO A 194 0.13 6.34 -9.37
C PRO A 194 -0.47 4.99 -9.02
N VAL A 195 -0.01 3.94 -9.71
CA VAL A 195 -0.36 2.55 -9.42
C VAL A 195 0.81 1.87 -8.74
N LEU A 196 0.56 1.31 -7.55
CA LEU A 196 1.48 0.47 -6.80
C LEU A 196 1.03 -1.00 -6.88
N VAL A 197 1.95 -1.89 -7.20
CA VAL A 197 1.64 -3.32 -7.33
C VAL A 197 1.74 -4.01 -5.97
N ALA A 198 0.71 -4.76 -5.62
CA ALA A 198 0.68 -5.57 -4.40
C ALA A 198 1.63 -6.76 -4.50
N GLY A 199 2.37 -7.04 -3.42
CA GLY A 199 3.30 -8.18 -3.36
C GLY A 199 2.63 -9.56 -3.18
N GLY A 200 1.34 -9.59 -2.88
CA GLY A 200 0.61 -10.86 -2.66
C GLY A 200 1.07 -11.63 -1.42
N ASP A 201 0.82 -12.95 -1.44
CA ASP A 201 1.27 -13.87 -0.41
C ASP A 201 2.79 -14.10 -0.48
N LYS A 202 3.36 -14.75 0.53
CA LYS A 202 4.79 -15.06 0.56
C LYS A 202 5.14 -15.99 -0.61
N GLN A 203 6.08 -15.54 -1.44
CA GLN A 203 6.65 -16.24 -2.58
C GLN A 203 8.17 -16.36 -2.41
N ASP A 204 8.84 -17.08 -3.32
CA ASP A 204 10.29 -17.07 -3.43
C ASP A 204 10.80 -15.70 -3.93
N GLU A 205 12.09 -15.46 -3.70
CA GLU A 205 12.72 -14.18 -4.03
C GLU A 205 12.74 -13.91 -5.54
N GLU A 206 12.99 -14.93 -6.34
CA GLU A 206 13.08 -14.80 -7.80
C GLU A 206 11.73 -14.38 -8.40
N HIS A 207 10.64 -15.02 -7.95
CA HIS A 207 9.28 -14.65 -8.35
C HIS A 207 8.97 -13.18 -8.02
N VAL A 208 9.31 -12.74 -6.80
CA VAL A 208 9.08 -11.36 -6.38
C VAL A 208 9.87 -10.37 -7.25
N LEU A 209 11.14 -10.63 -7.52
CA LEU A 209 11.98 -9.75 -8.34
C LEU A 209 11.52 -9.70 -9.80
N ASN A 210 11.08 -10.82 -10.37
CA ASN A 210 10.52 -10.87 -11.72
C ASN A 210 9.22 -10.08 -11.83
N MET A 211 8.32 -10.22 -10.84
CA MET A 211 7.09 -9.42 -10.75
C MET A 211 7.40 -7.92 -10.68
N VAL A 212 8.34 -7.52 -9.81
CA VAL A 212 8.74 -6.10 -9.68
C VAL A 212 9.28 -5.57 -11.01
N LYS A 213 10.20 -6.30 -11.65
CA LYS A 213 10.78 -5.91 -12.94
C LYS A 213 9.69 -5.72 -14.00
N SER A 214 8.80 -6.68 -14.16
CA SER A 214 7.70 -6.62 -15.13
C SER A 214 6.75 -5.46 -14.83
N ALA A 215 6.35 -5.28 -13.57
CA ALA A 215 5.49 -4.16 -13.17
C ALA A 215 6.09 -2.79 -13.51
N MET A 216 7.39 -2.60 -13.23
CA MET A 216 8.08 -1.35 -13.54
C MET A 216 8.23 -1.12 -15.04
N THR A 217 8.54 -2.18 -15.82
CA THR A 217 8.60 -2.13 -17.29
C THR A 217 7.24 -1.77 -17.91
N CYS A 218 6.14 -2.12 -17.25
CA CYS A 218 4.79 -1.74 -17.67
C CYS A 218 4.39 -0.30 -17.30
N GLY A 219 5.21 0.42 -16.52
CA GLY A 219 4.97 1.82 -16.16
C GLY A 219 4.35 2.04 -14.77
N ALA A 220 4.25 1.01 -13.93
CA ALA A 220 3.84 1.18 -12.54
C ALA A 220 4.75 2.21 -11.82
N LYS A 221 4.20 2.92 -10.84
CA LYS A 221 4.95 3.93 -10.08
C LYS A 221 5.60 3.36 -8.81
N GLY A 222 5.65 2.05 -8.71
CA GLY A 222 6.32 1.34 -7.62
C GLY A 222 5.60 0.09 -7.18
N VAL A 223 6.00 -0.39 -6.03
CA VAL A 223 5.47 -1.62 -5.43
C VAL A 223 5.06 -1.40 -3.98
N SER A 224 4.09 -2.17 -3.52
CA SER A 224 3.67 -2.21 -2.11
C SER A 224 3.76 -3.64 -1.59
N ILE A 225 4.97 -4.01 -1.13
CA ILE A 225 5.34 -5.38 -0.77
C ILE A 225 5.58 -5.48 0.75
N GLY A 226 4.72 -6.23 1.46
CA GLY A 226 4.81 -6.47 2.90
C GLY A 226 5.46 -7.81 3.22
N ARG A 227 4.67 -8.89 3.25
CA ARG A 227 5.04 -10.25 3.67
C ARG A 227 6.32 -10.76 2.98
N ASN A 228 6.47 -10.54 1.70
CA ASN A 228 7.67 -10.96 0.96
C ASN A 228 8.95 -10.27 1.47
N ILE A 229 8.85 -9.05 2.02
CA ILE A 229 9.98 -8.33 2.60
C ILE A 229 10.17 -8.70 4.07
N PHE A 230 9.19 -8.42 4.94
CA PHE A 230 9.42 -8.56 6.38
C PHE A 230 9.50 -10.03 6.85
N GLN A 231 9.03 -11.00 6.07
CA GLN A 231 9.22 -12.44 6.32
C GLN A 231 10.44 -13.03 5.62
N SER A 232 11.19 -12.23 4.86
CA SER A 232 12.45 -12.69 4.25
C SER A 232 13.52 -12.88 5.31
N ASP A 233 14.33 -13.90 5.16
CA ASP A 233 15.50 -14.10 6.02
C ASP A 233 16.63 -13.11 5.66
N ASN A 234 16.65 -12.57 4.43
CA ASN A 234 17.62 -11.59 3.93
C ASN A 234 16.96 -10.26 3.53
N LYS A 235 16.17 -9.66 4.44
CA LYS A 235 15.37 -8.43 4.19
C LYS A 235 16.17 -7.32 3.51
N LYS A 236 17.35 -7.00 4.06
CA LYS A 236 18.23 -5.96 3.55
C LYS A 236 18.59 -6.15 2.08
N ILE A 237 19.07 -7.35 1.71
CA ILE A 237 19.50 -7.65 0.34
C ILE A 237 18.30 -7.60 -0.61
N LEU A 238 17.18 -8.18 -0.21
CA LEU A 238 15.96 -8.19 -1.01
C LEU A 238 15.45 -6.76 -1.27
N ILE A 239 15.39 -5.91 -0.24
CA ILE A 239 14.99 -4.50 -0.37
C ILE A 239 15.91 -3.76 -1.33
N GLN A 240 17.23 -3.93 -1.22
CA GLN A 240 18.19 -3.29 -2.12
C GLN A 240 18.01 -3.73 -3.58
N LYS A 241 17.71 -5.01 -3.83
CA LYS A 241 17.40 -5.52 -5.17
C LYS A 241 16.09 -4.90 -5.70
N ILE A 242 15.04 -4.88 -4.90
CA ILE A 242 13.75 -4.25 -5.26
C ILE A 242 13.95 -2.75 -5.53
N ASN A 243 14.67 -2.05 -4.67
CA ASN A 243 14.92 -0.62 -4.83
C ASN A 243 15.63 -0.32 -6.17
N ARG A 244 16.64 -1.12 -6.53
CA ARG A 244 17.32 -0.99 -7.83
C ARG A 244 16.36 -1.17 -9.01
N LEU A 245 15.50 -2.19 -8.95
CA LEU A 245 14.52 -2.43 -10.01
C LEU A 245 13.48 -1.31 -10.11
N VAL A 246 13.10 -0.70 -8.99
CA VAL A 246 12.12 0.39 -8.97
C VAL A 246 12.73 1.70 -9.47
N HIS A 247 13.92 2.07 -8.99
CA HIS A 247 14.50 3.40 -9.26
C HIS A 247 15.45 3.46 -10.46
N LEU A 248 16.14 2.33 -10.81
CA LEU A 248 17.12 2.29 -11.89
C LEU A 248 16.59 1.65 -13.18
N SER A 249 15.33 1.21 -13.23
CA SER A 249 14.69 0.77 -14.48
C SER A 249 14.42 2.00 -15.34
N GLU A 250 15.14 2.09 -16.46
CA GLU A 250 14.87 3.04 -17.54
C GLU A 250 13.57 2.71 -18.26
#